data_cbfe7bffa7fca226ec263b270ba7458d
#
_entry.id   cbfe7bffa7fca226ec263b270ba7458d
#
_cell.length_a   1.000
_cell.length_b   1.000
_cell.length_c   1.000
_cell.angle_alpha   90.00
_cell.angle_beta   90.00
_cell.angle_gamma   90.00
#
_symmetry.space_group_name_H-M   'P 1'
#
loop_
_entity.id
_entity.type
_entity.pdbx_description
1 polymer ?
#
loop_
_entity_poly.entity_id
_entity_poly.type
_entity_poly.pdbx_seq_one_letter_code
_entity_poly.pdbx_strand_id
1 'polypeptide(L)'
;MNRSKLIPALPIAAIVISGLSAPMASASVSSSASASASSSVSSSVSAAARTAASTDTLAPGQQLQAGQSLTSANGGYVLTQQGDGNLVLAAGTQALWSSGTAGYPGAVTSMQDDGNLVISVAGQAVWASDTAGYPGAALSVYNDGNLVISQNGTLVWSRHMLVGRLLPGQSLRDNDQVVSPNRLYTFYQQTGGNLVLLKGTQVLWSAGVGYHYGAQTNMQSDGNLVTAWLGEALWASNTGGNTNAYLAVQNDGNVVIYHGSTPLWATNTAGD
;
A
#
# COMPACT_ATOMS: atom_id res chain seq x y z
N MET A 1 9.84 -40.10 10.77
CA MET A 1 10.52 -39.38 9.70
C MET A 1 9.49 -38.99 8.66
N ASN A 2 8.91 -37.80 8.77
CA ASN A 2 7.90 -37.32 7.83
C ASN A 2 8.47 -36.10 7.14
N ARG A 3 8.85 -36.26 5.87
CA ARG A 3 9.40 -35.16 5.07
C ARG A 3 8.25 -34.32 4.55
N SER A 4 8.01 -33.15 5.15
CA SER A 4 7.13 -32.12 4.58
C SER A 4 7.73 -31.63 3.28
N LYS A 5 7.00 -31.81 2.17
CA LYS A 5 7.34 -31.25 0.86
C LYS A 5 7.16 -29.73 0.91
N LEU A 6 8.25 -29.00 0.75
CA LEU A 6 8.24 -27.59 0.46
C LEU A 6 7.58 -27.36 -0.91
N ILE A 7 6.51 -26.60 -0.95
CA ILE A 7 5.92 -26.07 -2.19
C ILE A 7 6.76 -24.86 -2.58
N PRO A 8 7.35 -24.82 -3.78
CA PRO A 8 8.13 -23.65 -4.21
C PRO A 8 7.22 -22.43 -4.39
N ALA A 9 7.69 -21.29 -3.92
CA ALA A 9 7.07 -20.00 -4.19
C ALA A 9 7.01 -19.76 -5.70
N LEU A 10 5.85 -19.35 -6.19
CA LEU A 10 5.65 -18.93 -7.58
C LEU A 10 6.57 -17.75 -7.90
N PRO A 11 7.26 -17.73 -9.05
CA PRO A 11 8.10 -16.63 -9.43
C PRO A 11 7.25 -15.38 -9.70
N ILE A 12 7.66 -14.27 -9.09
CA ILE A 12 7.15 -12.94 -9.44
C ILE A 12 7.51 -12.70 -10.90
N ALA A 13 6.52 -12.50 -11.75
CA ALA A 13 6.72 -12.20 -13.16
C ALA A 13 7.59 -10.94 -13.30
N ALA A 14 8.72 -11.06 -13.97
CA ALA A 14 9.58 -9.93 -14.29
C ALA A 14 8.83 -8.98 -15.24
N ILE A 15 8.59 -7.76 -14.78
CA ILE A 15 7.97 -6.71 -15.59
C ILE A 15 9.03 -6.18 -16.53
N VAL A 16 8.88 -6.45 -17.83
CA VAL A 16 9.70 -5.88 -18.88
C VAL A 16 9.19 -4.46 -19.15
N ILE A 17 9.97 -3.45 -18.79
CA ILE A 17 9.71 -2.06 -19.18
C ILE A 17 10.25 -1.86 -20.59
N SER A 18 9.37 -1.84 -21.60
CA SER A 18 9.72 -1.49 -22.96
C SER A 18 9.91 0.02 -23.04
N GLY A 19 11.16 0.47 -23.12
CA GLY A 19 11.49 1.85 -23.41
C GLY A 19 11.18 2.19 -24.87
N LEU A 20 10.23 3.09 -25.11
CA LEU A 20 10.03 3.73 -26.41
C LEU A 20 10.87 5.01 -26.46
N SER A 21 11.92 4.99 -27.26
CA SER A 21 12.63 6.19 -27.72
C SER A 21 11.86 6.83 -28.86
N ALA A 22 11.44 8.08 -28.68
CA ALA A 22 10.85 8.90 -29.74
C ALA A 22 11.94 9.65 -30.52
N PRO A 23 11.83 9.80 -31.85
CA PRO A 23 12.79 10.56 -32.63
C PRO A 23 12.53 12.07 -32.56
N MET A 24 13.61 12.83 -32.46
CA MET A 24 13.62 14.27 -32.59
C MET A 24 13.26 14.69 -34.03
N ALA A 25 12.23 15.49 -34.20
CA ALA A 25 11.96 16.20 -35.45
C ALA A 25 12.30 17.68 -35.27
N SER A 26 13.27 18.14 -36.09
CA SER A 26 13.64 19.53 -36.24
C SER A 26 12.57 20.23 -37.09
N ALA A 27 12.01 21.34 -36.62
CA ALA A 27 11.16 22.21 -37.42
C ALA A 27 11.80 23.58 -37.56
N SER A 28 12.03 23.98 -38.81
CA SER A 28 12.54 25.25 -39.26
C SER A 28 11.45 26.35 -39.22
N VAL A 29 11.89 27.54 -38.89
CA VAL A 29 11.13 28.79 -38.86
C VAL A 29 10.86 29.31 -40.28
N SER A 30 9.67 29.78 -40.55
CA SER A 30 9.42 30.86 -41.51
C SER A 30 8.20 31.70 -41.14
N SER A 31 8.44 33.00 -41.08
CA SER A 31 7.56 34.11 -40.78
C SER A 31 6.67 34.46 -42.00
N SER A 32 5.41 34.82 -41.78
CA SER A 32 4.77 35.97 -42.46
C SER A 32 3.46 36.34 -41.82
N ALA A 33 3.31 37.64 -41.56
CA ALA A 33 2.17 38.30 -40.99
C ALA A 33 1.04 38.51 -42.03
N SER A 34 -0.21 38.49 -41.58
CA SER A 34 -1.21 39.50 -41.99
C SER A 34 -2.46 39.41 -41.11
N ALA A 35 -2.91 40.57 -40.69
CA ALA A 35 -4.04 40.82 -39.85
C ALA A 35 -5.37 40.71 -40.58
N SER A 36 -6.44 40.33 -39.90
CA SER A 36 -7.77 40.93 -39.98
C SER A 36 -8.72 40.44 -38.89
N ALA A 37 -9.55 41.35 -38.44
CA ALA A 37 -10.31 41.41 -37.23
C ALA A 37 -11.58 40.58 -37.14
N SER A 38 -12.00 40.46 -35.88
CA SER A 38 -13.37 40.40 -35.29
C SER A 38 -14.17 39.08 -35.40
N SER A 39 -14.39 38.46 -34.25
CA SER A 39 -15.60 38.63 -33.44
C SER A 39 -15.53 37.80 -32.18
N SER A 40 -15.84 38.45 -31.09
CA SER A 40 -15.93 37.94 -29.71
C SER A 40 -17.03 36.85 -29.59
N VAL A 41 -16.62 35.66 -29.13
CA VAL A 41 -17.51 34.79 -28.36
C VAL A 41 -16.74 34.45 -27.11
N SER A 42 -17.11 35.10 -26.01
CA SER A 42 -16.65 34.78 -24.65
C SER A 42 -17.26 33.47 -24.24
N SER A 43 -16.55 32.38 -24.44
CA SER A 43 -16.74 31.18 -23.66
C SER A 43 -15.72 31.24 -22.53
N SER A 44 -16.16 31.71 -21.37
CA SER A 44 -15.44 31.61 -20.11
C SER A 44 -15.30 30.13 -19.74
N VAL A 45 -14.31 29.48 -20.30
CA VAL A 45 -13.78 28.26 -19.70
C VAL A 45 -12.98 28.70 -18.50
N SER A 46 -13.59 28.62 -17.34
CA SER A 46 -12.89 28.73 -16.08
C SER A 46 -11.76 27.69 -16.07
N ALA A 47 -10.57 28.13 -16.47
CA ALA A 47 -9.34 27.39 -16.19
C ALA A 47 -9.14 27.53 -14.67
N ALA A 48 -9.75 26.60 -13.92
CA ALA A 48 -9.30 26.39 -12.55
C ALA A 48 -7.79 26.22 -12.64
N ALA A 49 -7.05 27.12 -12.02
CA ALA A 49 -5.62 27.07 -11.91
C ALA A 49 -5.28 25.69 -11.32
N ARG A 50 -4.80 24.78 -12.16
CA ARG A 50 -4.15 23.55 -11.71
C ARG A 50 -2.88 24.05 -11.03
N THR A 51 -2.91 24.18 -9.72
CA THR A 51 -1.71 24.17 -8.91
C THR A 51 -0.88 23.01 -9.41
N ALA A 52 0.36 23.27 -9.82
CA ALA A 52 1.29 22.22 -10.18
C ALA A 52 1.27 21.22 -9.04
N ALA A 53 0.76 20.01 -9.30
CA ALA A 53 0.74 18.96 -8.31
C ALA A 53 2.18 18.76 -7.86
N SER A 54 2.42 18.71 -6.54
CA SER A 54 3.71 18.28 -6.02
C SER A 54 3.96 16.91 -6.65
N THR A 55 5.19 16.66 -7.13
CA THR A 55 5.52 15.44 -7.86
C THR A 55 5.31 14.18 -7.02
N ASP A 56 5.19 14.31 -5.71
CA ASP A 56 5.11 13.25 -4.70
C ASP A 56 3.74 13.09 -4.02
N THR A 57 2.76 13.94 -4.35
CA THR A 57 1.47 13.97 -3.64
C THR A 57 0.29 13.99 -4.61
N LEU A 58 -0.73 13.17 -4.33
CA LEU A 58 -2.06 13.20 -4.94
C LEU A 58 -3.02 13.85 -3.95
N ALA A 59 -3.43 15.09 -4.24
CA ALA A 59 -4.34 15.86 -3.40
C ALA A 59 -5.80 15.41 -3.56
N PRO A 60 -6.71 15.77 -2.64
CA PRO A 60 -8.13 15.53 -2.78
C PRO A 60 -8.67 16.00 -4.12
N GLY A 61 -9.55 15.20 -4.73
CA GLY A 61 -10.10 15.43 -6.07
C GLY A 61 -9.16 15.14 -7.24
N GLN A 62 -7.88 14.86 -7.00
CA GLN A 62 -6.93 14.51 -8.06
C GLN A 62 -6.97 13.02 -8.43
N GLN A 63 -6.50 12.72 -9.64
CA GLN A 63 -6.50 11.38 -10.21
C GLN A 63 -5.17 11.06 -10.90
N LEU A 64 -4.83 9.78 -10.94
CA LEU A 64 -3.81 9.20 -11.81
C LEU A 64 -4.49 8.35 -12.89
N GLN A 65 -4.30 8.74 -14.13
CA GLN A 65 -4.68 7.96 -15.31
C GLN A 65 -3.58 6.95 -15.66
N ALA A 66 -3.89 5.97 -16.48
CA ALA A 66 -2.90 5.02 -17.00
C ALA A 66 -1.66 5.73 -17.56
N GLY A 67 -0.48 5.33 -17.11
CA GLY A 67 0.83 5.92 -17.44
C GLY A 67 1.22 7.13 -16.59
N GLN A 68 0.34 7.66 -15.75
CA GLN A 68 0.69 8.75 -14.84
C GLN A 68 1.32 8.23 -13.54
N SER A 69 2.17 9.07 -12.92
CA SER A 69 2.96 8.68 -11.77
C SER A 69 3.10 9.83 -10.76
N LEU A 70 3.32 9.44 -9.48
CA LEU A 70 3.91 10.29 -8.45
C LEU A 70 5.33 9.82 -8.20
N THR A 71 6.22 10.78 -7.90
CA THR A 71 7.63 10.47 -7.62
C THR A 71 8.02 11.12 -6.30
N SER A 72 8.66 10.35 -5.41
CA SER A 72 9.18 10.88 -4.14
C SER A 72 10.14 12.07 -4.37
N ALA A 73 10.24 12.97 -3.39
CA ALA A 73 11.06 14.20 -3.52
C ALA A 73 12.55 13.91 -3.82
N ASN A 74 13.08 12.76 -3.37
CA ASN A 74 14.45 12.32 -3.68
C ASN A 74 14.59 11.56 -5.02
N GLY A 75 13.48 11.37 -5.77
CA GLY A 75 13.46 10.64 -7.04
C GLY A 75 13.63 9.12 -6.95
N GLY A 76 13.78 8.57 -5.73
CA GLY A 76 14.11 7.16 -5.52
C GLY A 76 12.92 6.21 -5.67
N TYR A 77 11.69 6.71 -5.56
CA TYR A 77 10.47 5.89 -5.52
C TYR A 77 9.41 6.48 -6.44
N VAL A 78 8.78 5.63 -7.22
CA VAL A 78 7.76 6.02 -8.21
C VAL A 78 6.51 5.18 -8.03
N LEU A 79 5.36 5.83 -7.82
CA LEU A 79 4.03 5.22 -7.82
C LEU A 79 3.40 5.45 -9.18
N THR A 80 3.11 4.39 -9.92
CA THR A 80 2.58 4.46 -11.29
C THR A 80 1.24 3.75 -11.41
N GLN A 81 0.24 4.41 -11.98
CA GLN A 81 -0.95 3.76 -12.50
C GLN A 81 -0.61 3.11 -13.84
N GLN A 82 -0.51 1.80 -13.86
CA GLN A 82 -0.13 1.05 -15.06
C GLN A 82 -1.30 0.88 -16.04
N GLY A 83 -0.98 0.63 -17.32
CA GLY A 83 -1.99 0.42 -18.35
C GLY A 83 -2.83 -0.85 -18.20
N ASP A 84 -2.32 -1.83 -17.45
CA ASP A 84 -3.01 -3.07 -17.08
C ASP A 84 -4.02 -2.87 -15.94
N GLY A 85 -4.07 -1.67 -15.36
CA GLY A 85 -4.95 -1.28 -14.27
C GLY A 85 -4.34 -1.38 -12.87
N ASN A 86 -3.10 -1.86 -12.75
CA ASN A 86 -2.44 -1.98 -11.46
C ASN A 86 -1.81 -0.66 -11.01
N LEU A 87 -1.96 -0.30 -9.74
CA LEU A 87 -1.21 0.79 -9.13
C LEU A 87 0.02 0.19 -8.45
N VAL A 88 1.23 0.58 -8.87
CA VAL A 88 2.48 -0.02 -8.43
C VAL A 88 3.44 1.02 -7.92
N LEU A 89 3.99 0.81 -6.72
CA LEU A 89 5.14 1.54 -6.19
C LEU A 89 6.42 0.75 -6.47
N ALA A 90 7.41 1.41 -7.04
CA ALA A 90 8.71 0.80 -7.35
C ALA A 90 9.88 1.67 -6.92
N ALA A 91 11.03 1.02 -6.61
CA ALA A 91 12.35 1.62 -6.53
C ALA A 91 13.18 1.12 -7.74
N GLY A 92 13.44 1.99 -8.72
CA GLY A 92 13.98 1.56 -10.00
C GLY A 92 13.11 0.48 -10.65
N THR A 93 13.65 -0.71 -10.88
CA THR A 93 12.93 -1.86 -11.46
C THR A 93 12.26 -2.76 -10.42
N GLN A 94 12.52 -2.55 -9.14
CA GLN A 94 11.98 -3.38 -8.07
C GLN A 94 10.61 -2.87 -7.62
N ALA A 95 9.56 -3.68 -7.80
CA ALA A 95 8.25 -3.41 -7.21
C ALA A 95 8.30 -3.62 -5.70
N LEU A 96 7.86 -2.60 -4.94
CA LEU A 96 7.80 -2.61 -3.49
C LEU A 96 6.39 -2.89 -2.97
N TRP A 97 5.38 -2.45 -3.73
CA TRP A 97 3.98 -2.62 -3.40
C TRP A 97 3.11 -2.54 -4.67
N SER A 98 1.98 -3.19 -4.66
CA SER A 98 0.94 -3.03 -5.68
C SER A 98 -0.46 -3.19 -5.09
N SER A 99 -1.43 -2.57 -5.74
CA SER A 99 -2.85 -2.70 -5.39
C SER A 99 -3.45 -4.07 -5.72
N GLY A 100 -2.77 -4.86 -6.57
CA GLY A 100 -3.28 -6.16 -7.04
C GLY A 100 -4.42 -6.04 -8.06
N THR A 101 -4.56 -4.88 -8.70
CA THR A 101 -5.62 -4.60 -9.69
C THR A 101 -5.17 -4.80 -11.15
N ALA A 102 -4.13 -5.59 -11.40
CA ALA A 102 -3.80 -6.04 -12.75
C ALA A 102 -4.99 -6.81 -13.37
N GLY A 103 -5.26 -6.55 -14.66
CA GLY A 103 -6.41 -7.14 -15.36
C GLY A 103 -7.64 -6.21 -15.45
N TYR A 104 -7.53 -4.97 -14.94
CA TYR A 104 -8.54 -3.91 -15.08
C TYR A 104 -8.03 -2.76 -15.96
N PRO A 105 -7.74 -2.97 -17.26
CA PRO A 105 -7.20 -1.93 -18.12
C PRO A 105 -8.15 -0.73 -18.20
N GLY A 106 -7.57 0.48 -18.18
CA GLY A 106 -8.35 1.73 -18.11
C GLY A 106 -8.78 2.13 -16.70
N ALA A 107 -8.31 1.40 -15.66
CA ALA A 107 -8.53 1.82 -14.28
C ALA A 107 -7.85 3.16 -13.97
N VAL A 108 -8.50 3.94 -13.11
CA VAL A 108 -8.08 5.27 -12.66
C VAL A 108 -7.97 5.24 -11.13
N THR A 109 -6.85 5.74 -10.62
CA THR A 109 -6.69 5.97 -9.18
C THR A 109 -7.16 7.38 -8.84
N SER A 110 -8.09 7.52 -7.90
CA SER A 110 -8.66 8.81 -7.46
C SER A 110 -8.47 8.99 -5.96
N MET A 111 -7.90 10.12 -5.55
CA MET A 111 -7.96 10.57 -4.17
C MET A 111 -9.27 11.35 -4.01
N GLN A 112 -10.26 10.76 -3.37
CA GLN A 112 -11.60 11.35 -3.24
C GLN A 112 -11.62 12.45 -2.16
N ASP A 113 -12.57 13.39 -2.25
CA ASP A 113 -12.70 14.50 -1.29
C ASP A 113 -13.07 14.02 0.12
N ASP A 114 -13.67 12.83 0.24
CA ASP A 114 -13.99 12.18 1.52
C ASP A 114 -12.77 11.54 2.20
N GLY A 115 -11.61 11.58 1.54
CA GLY A 115 -10.35 11.03 2.02
C GLY A 115 -10.07 9.59 1.62
N ASN A 116 -10.92 8.96 0.78
CA ASN A 116 -10.71 7.60 0.31
C ASN A 116 -9.86 7.57 -0.98
N LEU A 117 -8.82 6.76 -1.01
CA LEU A 117 -8.10 6.45 -2.25
C LEU A 117 -8.79 5.25 -2.91
N VAL A 118 -9.31 5.46 -4.11
CA VAL A 118 -10.09 4.45 -4.84
C VAL A 118 -9.49 4.21 -6.22
N ILE A 119 -9.35 2.93 -6.59
CA ILE A 119 -9.07 2.53 -7.97
C ILE A 119 -10.37 2.04 -8.58
N SER A 120 -10.78 2.64 -9.69
CA SER A 120 -12.03 2.31 -10.36
C SER A 120 -11.83 2.12 -11.86
N VAL A 121 -12.65 1.25 -12.47
CA VAL A 121 -12.77 1.07 -13.92
C VAL A 121 -14.23 1.23 -14.30
N ALA A 122 -14.52 2.05 -15.31
CA ALA A 122 -15.88 2.36 -15.76
C ALA A 122 -16.83 2.76 -14.59
N GLY A 123 -16.30 3.47 -13.59
CA GLY A 123 -17.06 3.92 -12.40
C GLY A 123 -17.26 2.87 -11.31
N GLN A 124 -16.81 1.62 -11.52
CA GLN A 124 -16.86 0.57 -10.50
C GLN A 124 -15.53 0.50 -9.74
N ALA A 125 -15.59 0.59 -8.42
CA ALA A 125 -14.41 0.43 -7.56
C ALA A 125 -13.91 -1.02 -7.61
N VAL A 126 -12.61 -1.18 -7.87
CA VAL A 126 -11.92 -2.48 -7.86
C VAL A 126 -10.96 -2.61 -6.68
N TRP A 127 -10.60 -1.48 -6.07
CA TRP A 127 -9.80 -1.42 -4.85
C TRP A 127 -10.05 -0.09 -4.13
N ALA A 128 -9.96 -0.09 -2.80
CA ALA A 128 -10.00 1.11 -1.98
C ALA A 128 -9.07 1.00 -0.76
N SER A 129 -8.60 2.14 -0.26
CA SER A 129 -7.85 2.24 0.99
C SER A 129 -8.73 2.16 2.24
N ASP A 130 -10.06 2.24 2.07
CA ASP A 130 -11.07 2.26 3.14
C ASP A 130 -10.86 3.42 4.14
N THR A 131 -10.45 4.57 3.60
CA THR A 131 -10.18 5.80 4.38
C THR A 131 -11.25 6.87 4.19
N ALA A 132 -12.45 6.53 3.77
CA ALA A 132 -13.60 7.44 3.77
C ALA A 132 -13.88 7.96 5.19
N GLY A 133 -14.23 9.26 5.31
CA GLY A 133 -14.42 9.92 6.61
C GLY A 133 -13.23 10.77 7.07
N TYR A 134 -12.18 10.89 6.24
CA TYR A 134 -11.05 11.79 6.47
C TYR A 134 -10.98 12.87 5.36
N PRO A 135 -11.98 13.76 5.25
CA PRO A 135 -12.06 14.72 4.16
C PRO A 135 -10.83 15.63 4.13
N GLY A 136 -10.32 15.85 2.92
CA GLY A 136 -9.09 16.63 2.72
C GLY A 136 -7.80 15.83 2.93
N ALA A 137 -7.85 14.52 3.19
CA ALA A 137 -6.65 13.68 3.21
C ALA A 137 -6.02 13.57 1.82
N ALA A 138 -4.68 13.44 1.78
CA ALA A 138 -3.89 13.32 0.57
C ALA A 138 -2.97 12.09 0.63
N LEU A 139 -2.73 11.47 -0.54
CA LEU A 139 -1.75 10.41 -0.69
C LEU A 139 -0.39 11.02 -1.00
N SER A 140 0.68 10.56 -0.32
CA SER A 140 2.06 10.97 -0.59
C SER A 140 3.00 9.79 -0.73
N VAL A 141 4.01 9.94 -1.60
CA VAL A 141 5.14 9.02 -1.78
C VAL A 141 6.33 9.56 -1.00
N TYR A 142 6.73 8.90 0.08
CA TYR A 142 7.84 9.35 0.92
C TYR A 142 9.22 8.90 0.41
N ASN A 143 10.28 9.58 0.90
CA ASN A 143 11.68 9.32 0.53
C ASN A 143 12.25 7.99 1.07
N ASP A 144 11.53 7.32 1.94
CA ASP A 144 11.82 5.97 2.45
C ASP A 144 11.08 4.87 1.67
N GLY A 145 10.31 5.27 0.64
CA GLY A 145 9.49 4.37 -0.16
C GLY A 145 8.16 4.01 0.50
N ASN A 146 7.72 4.74 1.53
CA ASN A 146 6.38 4.55 2.06
C ASN A 146 5.33 5.30 1.23
N LEU A 147 4.14 4.70 1.08
CA LEU A 147 2.91 5.35 0.64
C LEU A 147 2.09 5.69 1.87
N VAL A 148 1.66 6.92 1.98
CA VAL A 148 0.94 7.40 3.16
C VAL A 148 -0.26 8.24 2.73
N ILE A 149 -1.45 7.94 3.26
CA ILE A 149 -2.58 8.85 3.26
C ILE A 149 -2.59 9.54 4.62
N SER A 150 -2.55 10.87 4.63
CA SER A 150 -2.58 11.67 5.85
C SER A 150 -3.57 12.81 5.74
N GLN A 151 -4.19 13.19 6.88
CA GLN A 151 -5.05 14.35 7.04
C GLN A 151 -4.41 15.29 8.06
N ASN A 152 -4.07 16.53 7.66
CA ASN A 152 -3.46 17.52 8.55
C ASN A 152 -2.25 16.99 9.34
N GLY A 153 -1.40 16.17 8.69
CA GLY A 153 -0.23 15.54 9.29
C GLY A 153 -0.53 14.30 10.13
N THR A 154 -1.79 13.93 10.33
CA THR A 154 -2.17 12.69 11.01
C THR A 154 -2.20 11.53 10.01
N LEU A 155 -1.49 10.45 10.33
CA LEU A 155 -1.49 9.22 9.52
C LEU A 155 -2.89 8.60 9.51
N VAL A 156 -3.43 8.40 8.30
CA VAL A 156 -4.73 7.74 8.09
C VAL A 156 -4.52 6.31 7.57
N TRP A 157 -3.62 6.13 6.62
CA TRP A 157 -3.27 4.84 6.04
C TRP A 157 -1.82 4.85 5.55
N SER A 158 -1.18 3.70 5.52
CA SER A 158 0.07 3.52 4.78
C SER A 158 0.16 2.13 4.17
N ARG A 159 1.02 1.96 3.15
CA ARG A 159 1.26 0.64 2.54
C ARG A 159 1.80 -0.40 3.53
N HIS A 160 2.37 0.06 4.64
CA HIS A 160 2.88 -0.77 5.74
C HIS A 160 1.82 -1.03 6.82
N MET A 161 0.57 -0.56 6.62
CA MET A 161 -0.48 -0.64 7.62
C MET A 161 -1.70 -1.41 7.09
N LEU A 162 -2.04 -2.49 7.78
CA LEU A 162 -3.32 -3.17 7.67
C LEU A 162 -4.22 -2.73 8.83
N VAL A 163 -5.54 -2.76 8.65
CA VAL A 163 -6.50 -2.42 9.72
C VAL A 163 -7.25 -3.65 10.17
N GLY A 164 -7.17 -3.94 11.44
CA GLY A 164 -7.94 -4.94 12.14
C GLY A 164 -7.48 -6.38 11.94
N ARG A 165 -6.98 -6.79 10.76
CA ARG A 165 -6.74 -8.20 10.43
C ARG A 165 -5.51 -8.42 9.56
N LEU A 166 -4.87 -9.59 9.76
CA LEU A 166 -3.93 -10.20 8.83
C LEU A 166 -4.55 -11.51 8.34
N LEU A 167 -4.80 -11.61 7.04
CA LEU A 167 -5.52 -12.74 6.43
C LEU A 167 -4.56 -13.86 6.03
N PRO A 168 -5.05 -15.09 5.81
CA PRO A 168 -4.25 -16.20 5.29
C PRO A 168 -3.51 -15.84 4.02
N GLY A 169 -2.22 -16.14 3.96
CA GLY A 169 -1.33 -15.81 2.84
C GLY A 169 -0.74 -14.40 2.89
N GLN A 170 -1.20 -13.53 3.77
CA GLN A 170 -0.59 -12.21 3.98
C GLN A 170 0.63 -12.28 4.90
N SER A 171 1.55 -11.33 4.70
CA SER A 171 2.81 -11.24 5.44
C SER A 171 3.05 -9.83 5.95
N LEU A 172 3.71 -9.74 7.10
CA LEU A 172 4.30 -8.50 7.61
C LEU A 172 5.81 -8.56 7.38
N ARG A 173 6.34 -7.60 6.64
CA ARG A 173 7.78 -7.37 6.42
C ARG A 173 8.25 -6.24 7.32
N ASP A 174 9.51 -5.87 7.20
CA ASP A 174 10.10 -4.74 7.94
C ASP A 174 9.21 -3.50 7.86
N ASN A 175 8.83 -2.98 9.02
CA ASN A 175 7.95 -1.82 9.23
C ASN A 175 6.47 -2.04 8.85
N ASP A 176 6.06 -3.23 8.42
CA ASP A 176 4.65 -3.54 8.23
C ASP A 176 3.94 -3.71 9.58
N GLN A 177 2.67 -3.31 9.62
CA GLN A 177 1.88 -3.33 10.84
C GLN A 177 0.41 -3.66 10.59
N VAL A 178 -0.23 -4.23 11.60
CA VAL A 178 -1.70 -4.32 11.69
C VAL A 178 -2.13 -3.46 12.86
N VAL A 179 -2.97 -2.47 12.62
CA VAL A 179 -3.52 -1.61 13.68
C VAL A 179 -4.94 -2.03 14.04
N SER A 180 -5.33 -1.84 15.29
CA SER A 180 -6.72 -2.03 15.70
C SER A 180 -7.65 -1.03 14.98
N PRO A 181 -8.95 -1.34 14.79
CA PRO A 181 -9.90 -0.41 14.17
C PRO A 181 -9.97 0.96 14.86
N ASN A 182 -9.82 1.02 16.19
CA ASN A 182 -9.74 2.27 16.96
C ASN A 182 -8.37 2.95 16.93
N ARG A 183 -7.37 2.35 16.25
CA ARG A 183 -5.99 2.85 16.08
C ARG A 183 -5.18 3.06 17.35
N LEU A 184 -5.59 2.48 18.47
CA LEU A 184 -4.85 2.58 19.74
C LEU A 184 -3.75 1.52 19.86
N TYR A 185 -3.90 0.38 19.18
CA TYR A 185 -3.00 -0.76 19.27
C TYR A 185 -2.39 -1.10 17.93
N THR A 186 -1.10 -1.42 17.91
CA THR A 186 -0.32 -1.69 16.70
C THR A 186 0.46 -3.00 16.86
N PHE A 187 0.17 -3.99 16.03
CA PHE A 187 0.94 -5.23 15.91
C PHE A 187 1.96 -5.03 14.80
N TYR A 188 3.24 -4.98 15.14
CA TYR A 188 4.28 -4.37 14.32
C TYR A 188 5.48 -5.30 14.13
N GLN A 189 5.88 -5.50 12.86
CA GLN A 189 7.12 -6.17 12.48
C GLN A 189 8.27 -5.16 12.48
N GLN A 190 9.13 -5.22 13.47
CA GLN A 190 10.27 -4.32 13.58
C GLN A 190 11.37 -4.67 12.59
N THR A 191 12.12 -3.69 12.10
CA THR A 191 13.29 -3.86 11.22
C THR A 191 14.35 -4.80 11.80
N GLY A 192 14.48 -4.84 13.14
CA GLY A 192 15.36 -5.80 13.84
C GLY A 192 14.83 -7.24 13.88
N GLY A 193 13.72 -7.55 13.22
CA GLY A 193 13.14 -8.88 13.10
C GLY A 193 12.13 -9.25 14.18
N ASN A 194 12.00 -8.43 15.24
CA ASN A 194 11.05 -8.73 16.31
C ASN A 194 9.62 -8.35 15.94
N LEU A 195 8.66 -9.17 16.36
CA LEU A 195 7.23 -8.90 16.24
C LEU A 195 6.71 -8.44 17.60
N VAL A 196 6.06 -7.28 17.67
CA VAL A 196 5.60 -6.68 18.91
C VAL A 196 4.17 -6.18 18.81
N LEU A 197 3.47 -6.12 19.97
CA LEU A 197 2.22 -5.40 20.12
C LEU A 197 2.48 -4.14 20.95
N LEU A 198 2.02 -3.00 20.46
CA LEU A 198 2.22 -1.68 21.06
C LEU A 198 0.89 -1.01 21.38
N LYS A 199 0.85 -0.23 22.49
CA LYS A 199 -0.11 0.84 22.74
C LYS A 199 0.65 2.16 22.79
N GLY A 200 0.54 2.96 21.72
CA GLY A 200 1.44 4.08 21.51
C GLY A 200 2.90 3.61 21.44
N THR A 201 3.73 3.98 22.41
CA THR A 201 5.14 3.55 22.51
C THR A 201 5.37 2.40 23.50
N GLN A 202 4.35 2.02 24.26
CA GLN A 202 4.43 0.94 25.26
C GLN A 202 4.34 -0.43 24.58
N VAL A 203 5.31 -1.31 24.85
CA VAL A 203 5.26 -2.72 24.41
C VAL A 203 4.38 -3.50 25.36
N LEU A 204 3.29 -4.08 24.84
CA LEU A 204 2.39 -4.96 25.58
C LEU A 204 2.77 -6.43 25.42
N TRP A 205 3.27 -6.81 24.25
CA TRP A 205 3.68 -8.18 23.94
C TRP A 205 4.82 -8.19 22.92
N SER A 206 5.63 -9.25 22.94
CA SER A 206 6.76 -9.45 22.03
C SER A 206 7.00 -10.93 21.76
N ALA A 207 7.31 -11.28 20.50
CA ALA A 207 7.77 -12.62 20.12
C ALA A 207 9.19 -12.93 20.62
N GLY A 208 9.98 -11.91 20.98
CA GLY A 208 11.32 -12.07 21.53
C GLY A 208 12.39 -12.53 20.52
N VAL A 209 12.19 -12.28 19.22
CA VAL A 209 13.06 -12.78 18.13
C VAL A 209 13.94 -11.70 17.49
N GLY A 210 14.38 -10.71 18.24
CA GLY A 210 15.22 -9.62 17.74
C GLY A 210 16.55 -10.05 17.15
N TYR A 211 17.25 -9.11 16.47
CA TYR A 211 18.53 -9.28 15.77
C TYR A 211 18.52 -10.12 14.49
N HIS A 212 17.33 -10.27 13.85
CA HIS A 212 17.15 -10.98 12.59
C HIS A 212 16.62 -10.02 11.51
N TYR A 213 17.47 -9.12 11.01
CA TYR A 213 17.12 -8.11 10.01
C TYR A 213 16.55 -8.78 8.75
N GLY A 214 15.38 -8.31 8.30
CA GLY A 214 14.65 -8.89 7.18
C GLY A 214 13.80 -10.11 7.52
N ALA A 215 13.62 -10.45 8.82
CA ALA A 215 12.64 -11.45 9.24
C ALA A 215 11.22 -10.99 8.89
N GLN A 216 10.37 -11.94 8.53
CA GLN A 216 8.99 -11.70 8.12
C GLN A 216 8.03 -12.54 8.95
N THR A 217 6.88 -11.97 9.28
CA THR A 217 5.79 -12.70 9.91
C THR A 217 4.72 -13.03 8.89
N ASN A 218 4.39 -14.31 8.75
CA ASN A 218 3.47 -14.82 7.74
C ASN A 218 2.26 -15.46 8.40
N MET A 219 1.05 -15.01 8.07
CA MET A 219 -0.17 -15.73 8.36
C MET A 219 -0.31 -16.83 7.29
N GLN A 220 0.14 -18.03 7.61
CA GLN A 220 0.17 -19.13 6.64
C GLN A 220 -1.24 -19.65 6.32
N SER A 221 -1.41 -20.22 5.14
CA SER A 221 -2.72 -20.76 4.70
C SER A 221 -3.19 -21.96 5.51
N ASP A 222 -2.27 -22.63 6.24
CA ASP A 222 -2.60 -23.69 7.18
C ASP A 222 -3.11 -23.19 8.54
N GLY A 223 -3.13 -21.84 8.73
CA GLY A 223 -3.60 -21.19 9.93
C GLY A 223 -2.53 -20.89 10.98
N ASN A 224 -1.25 -21.17 10.70
CA ASN A 224 -0.15 -20.85 11.60
C ASN A 224 0.39 -19.44 11.35
N LEU A 225 0.59 -18.65 12.40
CA LEU A 225 1.34 -17.39 12.32
C LEU A 225 2.81 -17.67 12.63
N VAL A 226 3.69 -17.40 11.68
CA VAL A 226 5.11 -17.74 11.80
C VAL A 226 5.98 -16.53 11.49
N THR A 227 6.87 -16.17 12.41
CA THR A 227 7.99 -15.25 12.15
C THR A 227 9.19 -16.08 11.71
N ALA A 228 9.71 -15.82 10.51
CA ALA A 228 10.81 -16.58 9.92
C ALA A 228 11.90 -15.67 9.38
N TRP A 229 13.15 -16.15 9.38
CA TRP A 229 14.31 -15.50 8.80
C TRP A 229 15.11 -16.51 7.95
N LEU A 230 15.41 -16.15 6.70
CA LEU A 230 16.11 -17.02 5.75
C LEU A 230 15.55 -18.45 5.65
N GLY A 231 14.24 -18.60 5.83
CA GLY A 231 13.55 -19.89 5.75
C GLY A 231 13.46 -20.65 7.08
N GLU A 232 14.12 -20.18 8.13
CA GLU A 232 14.04 -20.77 9.47
C GLU A 232 12.95 -20.10 10.30
N ALA A 233 12.09 -20.85 10.97
CA ALA A 233 11.10 -20.33 11.88
C ALA A 233 11.76 -19.92 13.19
N LEU A 234 11.61 -18.63 13.55
CA LEU A 234 12.12 -18.07 14.81
C LEU A 234 11.07 -18.14 15.91
N TRP A 235 9.81 -17.96 15.53
CA TRP A 235 8.66 -18.01 16.44
C TRP A 235 7.41 -18.47 15.65
N ALA A 236 6.51 -19.15 16.32
CA ALA A 236 5.23 -19.55 15.75
C ALA A 236 4.12 -19.58 16.80
N SER A 237 2.89 -19.29 16.38
CA SER A 237 1.69 -19.40 17.21
C SER A 237 1.27 -20.86 17.48
N ASN A 238 1.81 -21.82 16.70
CA ASN A 238 1.47 -23.24 16.74
C ASN A 238 -0.02 -23.54 16.48
N THR A 239 -0.65 -22.73 15.63
CA THR A 239 -2.05 -22.88 15.21
C THR A 239 -2.22 -23.55 13.86
N GLY A 240 -1.18 -24.21 13.35
CA GLY A 240 -1.22 -24.98 12.10
C GLY A 240 -2.30 -26.07 12.10
N GLY A 241 -2.83 -26.37 10.91
CA GLY A 241 -3.95 -27.30 10.73
C GLY A 241 -5.34 -26.63 10.76
N ASN A 242 -5.41 -25.32 11.00
CA ASN A 242 -6.65 -24.53 11.01
C ASN A 242 -6.73 -23.65 9.76
N THR A 243 -6.92 -24.26 8.60
CA THR A 243 -7.01 -23.54 7.31
C THR A 243 -8.04 -22.43 7.36
N ASN A 244 -7.73 -21.28 6.72
CA ASN A 244 -8.53 -20.05 6.77
C ASN A 244 -8.56 -19.34 8.13
N ALA A 245 -7.73 -19.72 9.11
CA ALA A 245 -7.56 -18.91 10.31
C ALA A 245 -6.89 -17.58 9.96
N TYR A 246 -7.28 -16.53 10.65
CA TYR A 246 -6.78 -15.17 10.46
C TYR A 246 -6.41 -14.53 11.81
N LEU A 247 -5.50 -13.58 11.79
CA LEU A 247 -5.16 -12.78 12.97
C LEU A 247 -6.04 -11.53 13.02
N ALA A 248 -6.50 -11.16 14.22
CA ALA A 248 -7.23 -9.94 14.51
C ALA A 248 -6.52 -9.13 15.61
N VAL A 249 -6.29 -7.83 15.34
CA VAL A 249 -5.88 -6.85 16.35
C VAL A 249 -7.12 -6.12 16.83
N GLN A 250 -7.50 -6.32 18.09
CA GLN A 250 -8.79 -5.90 18.63
C GLN A 250 -8.70 -4.53 19.32
N ASN A 251 -9.85 -3.88 19.49
CA ASN A 251 -9.97 -2.56 20.12
C ASN A 251 -9.72 -2.58 21.64
N ASP A 252 -9.73 -3.75 22.25
CA ASP A 252 -9.43 -3.97 23.67
C ASP A 252 -7.93 -4.18 23.95
N GLY A 253 -7.11 -4.20 22.90
CA GLY A 253 -5.67 -4.42 23.00
C GLY A 253 -5.23 -5.87 22.88
N ASN A 254 -6.13 -6.81 22.64
CA ASN A 254 -5.77 -8.20 22.42
C ASN A 254 -5.47 -8.46 20.93
N VAL A 255 -4.49 -9.32 20.66
CA VAL A 255 -4.26 -9.90 19.33
C VAL A 255 -4.63 -11.37 19.38
N VAL A 256 -5.54 -11.79 18.51
CA VAL A 256 -6.13 -13.12 18.54
C VAL A 256 -6.08 -13.76 17.15
N ILE A 257 -5.71 -15.04 17.09
CA ILE A 257 -5.88 -15.86 15.87
C ILE A 257 -7.19 -16.62 16.00
N TYR A 258 -8.07 -16.44 14.99
CA TYR A 258 -9.38 -17.08 14.91
C TYR A 258 -9.49 -18.06 13.76
N HIS A 259 -10.17 -19.18 14.00
CA HIS A 259 -10.74 -20.03 12.95
C HIS A 259 -12.26 -19.92 13.01
N GLY A 260 -12.85 -19.21 12.05
CA GLY A 260 -14.24 -18.75 12.16
C GLY A 260 -14.41 -17.82 13.36
N SER A 261 -15.21 -18.21 14.36
CA SER A 261 -15.37 -17.50 15.63
C SER A 261 -14.59 -18.10 16.80
N THR A 262 -13.87 -19.21 16.58
CA THR A 262 -13.14 -19.92 17.64
C THR A 262 -11.74 -19.33 17.78
N PRO A 263 -11.35 -18.81 18.97
CA PRO A 263 -9.99 -18.35 19.22
C PRO A 263 -9.04 -19.55 19.35
N LEU A 264 -7.89 -19.49 18.67
CA LEU A 264 -6.87 -20.52 18.68
C LEU A 264 -5.65 -20.10 19.51
N TRP A 265 -5.33 -18.82 19.48
CA TRP A 265 -4.18 -18.22 20.16
C TRP A 265 -4.45 -16.75 20.44
N ALA A 266 -3.89 -16.22 21.52
CA ALA A 266 -3.98 -14.79 21.84
C ALA A 266 -2.74 -14.29 22.57
N THR A 267 -2.47 -12.97 22.48
CA THR A 267 -1.47 -12.27 23.29
C THR A 267 -1.87 -12.14 24.76
N ASN A 268 -3.17 -12.25 25.07
CA ASN A 268 -3.77 -12.08 26.41
C ASN A 268 -3.51 -10.70 27.01
N THR A 269 -3.56 -9.65 26.19
CA THR A 269 -3.31 -8.25 26.54
C THR A 269 -4.59 -7.40 26.53
N ALA A 270 -5.77 -8.02 26.65
CA ALA A 270 -7.03 -7.29 26.67
C ALA A 270 -7.12 -6.38 27.92
N GLY A 271 -7.40 -5.09 27.70
CA GLY A 271 -7.54 -4.11 28.78
C GLY A 271 -6.26 -3.43 29.25
N ASP A 272 -5.10 -3.75 28.65
CA ASP A 272 -3.81 -3.13 28.96
C ASP A 272 -3.63 -1.73 28.33
#